data_8a12d2fa4c7cf616053da6418b6ef24b
#
_entry.id   8a12d2fa4c7cf616053da6418b6ef24b
#
_cell.length_a   1.000
_cell.length_b   1.000
_cell.length_c   1.000
_cell.angle_alpha   90.00
_cell.angle_beta   90.00
_cell.angle_gamma   90.00
#
_symmetry.space_group_name_H-M   'P 1'
#
loop_
_entity.id
_entity.type
_entity.pdbx_description
1 polymer ?
#
loop_
_entity_poly.entity_id
_entity_poly.type
_entity_poly.pdbx_seq_one_letter_code
_entity_poly.pdbx_strand_id
1 'polypeptide(L)'
;MRKLLLLLPVLMVGPALAGESWGLPNEEAASFDGKVVDIQCALTANCPKDCGAGRRQLGLLKGDGTLVLAMKNADPFAGAIRDLLPFCGKSVTVDGLFTSNEGQRAFALQRVKPPGGDWIAANGFIRDWAKAHKLKPDAPQTEDWYRHDGAVAVRVKAEGKLGLGPGQ
;
A
#
# COMPACT_ATOMS: atom_id res chain seq x y z
N MET A 1 56.46 12.98 23.28
CA MET A 1 55.57 11.91 22.87
C MET A 1 54.17 12.52 22.61
N ARG A 2 53.84 12.80 21.36
CA ARG A 2 52.55 13.40 20.96
C ARG A 2 51.54 12.29 20.76
N LYS A 3 50.50 12.21 21.62
CA LYS A 3 49.40 11.28 21.45
C LYS A 3 48.46 11.78 20.35
N LEU A 4 48.43 11.09 19.22
CA LEU A 4 47.50 11.34 18.12
C LEU A 4 46.16 10.73 18.50
N LEU A 5 45.16 11.58 18.81
CA LEU A 5 43.77 11.15 18.98
C LEU A 5 43.15 10.96 17.61
N LEU A 6 42.92 9.70 17.24
CA LEU A 6 42.10 9.34 16.07
C LEU A 6 40.60 9.55 16.42
N LEU A 7 40.02 10.63 15.91
CA LEU A 7 38.57 10.80 15.90
C LEU A 7 37.97 9.86 14.82
N LEU A 8 37.31 8.80 15.25
CA LEU A 8 36.45 8.01 14.35
C LEU A 8 35.17 8.82 14.05
N PRO A 9 34.78 8.97 12.77
CA PRO A 9 33.49 9.56 12.44
C PRO A 9 32.38 8.60 12.84
N VAL A 10 31.50 9.01 13.74
CA VAL A 10 30.23 8.34 14.03
C VAL A 10 29.32 8.57 12.84
N LEU A 11 29.15 7.56 12.00
CA LEU A 11 28.10 7.53 10.98
C LEU A 11 26.74 7.51 11.70
N MET A 12 26.07 8.64 11.76
CA MET A 12 24.67 8.70 12.16
C MET A 12 23.85 8.05 11.04
N VAL A 13 23.49 6.78 11.23
CA VAL A 13 22.42 6.13 10.45
C VAL A 13 21.13 6.83 10.88
N GLY A 14 20.62 7.73 10.05
CA GLY A 14 19.31 8.33 10.25
C GLY A 14 18.23 7.24 10.33
N PRO A 15 17.15 7.44 11.10
CA PRO A 15 16.06 6.50 11.16
C PRO A 15 15.52 6.27 9.74
N ALA A 16 15.44 5.00 9.32
CA ALA A 16 14.70 4.65 8.13
C ALA A 16 13.29 5.24 8.28
N LEU A 17 12.85 6.03 7.31
CA LEU A 17 11.52 6.66 7.33
C LEU A 17 10.48 5.55 7.45
N ALA A 18 9.97 5.35 8.65
CA ALA A 18 8.82 4.49 8.91
C ALA A 18 7.58 5.14 8.29
N GLY A 19 6.59 4.32 7.93
CA GLY A 19 5.35 4.81 7.33
C GLY A 19 4.72 5.98 8.08
N GLU A 20 4.08 6.88 7.37
CA GLU A 20 3.37 8.02 7.95
C GLU A 20 2.19 7.57 8.80
N SER A 21 2.14 8.05 10.06
CA SER A 21 1.03 7.78 10.96
C SER A 21 -0.26 8.46 10.49
N TRP A 22 -1.39 7.78 10.65
CA TRP A 22 -2.71 8.35 10.45
C TRP A 22 -3.28 8.99 11.74
N GLY A 23 -2.60 8.77 12.87
CA GLY A 23 -3.05 9.22 14.17
C GLY A 23 -4.22 8.41 14.74
N LEU A 24 -4.46 7.20 14.22
CA LEU A 24 -5.47 6.30 14.75
C LEU A 24 -4.94 5.52 15.97
N PRO A 25 -5.81 5.12 16.90
CA PRO A 25 -5.40 4.24 17.99
C PRO A 25 -4.81 2.91 17.48
N ASN A 26 -3.80 2.38 18.16
CA ASN A 26 -3.18 1.09 17.86
C ASN A 26 -2.44 1.01 16.51
N GLU A 27 -2.01 2.13 15.96
CA GLU A 27 -1.11 2.14 14.82
C GLU A 27 0.32 1.78 15.25
N GLU A 28 0.97 0.99 14.42
CA GLU A 28 2.37 0.61 14.58
C GLU A 28 3.07 0.71 13.23
N ALA A 29 4.00 1.66 13.10
CA ALA A 29 4.83 1.76 11.91
C ALA A 29 5.74 0.54 11.78
N ALA A 30 5.80 -0.05 10.60
CA ALA A 30 6.60 -1.24 10.36
C ALA A 30 7.16 -1.29 8.94
N SER A 31 8.39 -1.82 8.85
CA SER A 31 9.01 -2.21 7.59
C SER A 31 9.49 -3.65 7.72
N PHE A 32 9.16 -4.50 6.75
CA PHE A 32 9.52 -5.91 6.78
C PHE A 32 9.58 -6.53 5.38
N ASP A 33 10.24 -7.68 5.29
CA ASP A 33 10.30 -8.47 4.07
C ASP A 33 9.16 -9.48 4.02
N GLY A 34 8.54 -9.63 2.84
CA GLY A 34 7.48 -10.60 2.62
C GLY A 34 7.37 -11.00 1.15
N LYS A 35 6.94 -12.23 0.91
CA LYS A 35 6.59 -12.70 -0.43
C LYS A 35 5.18 -12.27 -0.76
N VAL A 36 4.97 -11.61 -1.90
CA VAL A 36 3.63 -11.27 -2.37
C VAL A 36 2.89 -12.54 -2.78
N VAL A 37 1.73 -12.78 -2.18
CA VAL A 37 0.91 -13.98 -2.39
C VAL A 37 -0.56 -13.61 -2.62
N ASP A 38 -1.26 -14.46 -3.35
CA ASP A 38 -2.72 -14.51 -3.34
C ASP A 38 -3.17 -15.06 -1.98
N ILE A 39 -3.98 -14.31 -1.24
CA ILE A 39 -4.43 -14.69 0.10
C ILE A 39 -5.23 -15.99 0.06
N GLN A 40 -6.14 -16.15 -0.91
CA GLN A 40 -6.92 -17.36 -1.04
C GLN A 40 -6.04 -18.56 -1.39
N CYS A 41 -5.04 -18.37 -2.26
CA CYS A 41 -4.06 -19.41 -2.55
C CYS A 41 -3.30 -19.85 -1.29
N ALA A 42 -2.81 -18.89 -0.51
CA ALA A 42 -2.07 -19.18 0.72
C ALA A 42 -2.90 -19.94 1.77
N LEU A 43 -4.21 -19.68 1.83
CA LEU A 43 -5.12 -20.30 2.79
C LEU A 43 -5.69 -21.64 2.34
N THR A 44 -5.90 -21.84 1.04
CA THR A 44 -6.70 -22.97 0.53
C THR A 44 -5.98 -23.84 -0.49
N ALA A 45 -4.73 -23.51 -0.84
CA ALA A 45 -3.97 -24.13 -1.93
C ALA A 45 -4.62 -23.99 -3.32
N ASN A 46 -5.66 -23.17 -3.49
CA ASN A 46 -6.26 -22.85 -4.78
C ASN A 46 -5.49 -21.70 -5.43
N CYS A 47 -4.45 -22.03 -6.19
CA CYS A 47 -3.46 -21.09 -6.70
C CYS A 47 -3.57 -20.89 -8.21
N PRO A 48 -4.29 -19.85 -8.68
CA PRO A 48 -4.28 -19.47 -10.07
C PRO A 48 -2.94 -18.86 -10.47
N LYS A 49 -2.65 -18.85 -11.75
CA LYS A 49 -1.52 -18.11 -12.30
C LYS A 49 -1.63 -16.61 -11.99
N ASP A 50 -0.48 -15.94 -11.88
CA ASP A 50 -0.39 -14.49 -11.73
C ASP A 50 -1.24 -13.92 -10.58
N CYS A 51 -1.33 -14.64 -9.46
CA CYS A 51 -2.12 -14.26 -8.29
C CYS A 51 -3.57 -13.86 -8.65
N GLY A 52 -4.18 -14.55 -9.61
CA GLY A 52 -5.53 -14.27 -10.07
C GLY A 52 -5.66 -13.04 -10.98
N ALA A 53 -4.54 -12.50 -11.50
CA ALA A 53 -4.49 -11.39 -12.45
C ALA A 53 -5.32 -10.16 -11.98
N GLY A 54 -5.20 -9.81 -10.71
CA GLY A 54 -5.88 -8.66 -10.11
C GLY A 54 -7.32 -8.90 -9.66
N ARG A 55 -7.84 -10.13 -9.77
CA ARG A 55 -9.20 -10.50 -9.33
C ARG A 55 -9.26 -11.08 -7.93
N ARG A 56 -8.12 -11.21 -7.25
CA ARG A 56 -8.00 -11.76 -5.89
C ARG A 56 -7.23 -10.83 -5.00
N GLN A 57 -7.55 -10.84 -3.71
CA GLN A 57 -6.83 -10.07 -2.71
C GLN A 57 -5.40 -10.59 -2.54
N LEU A 58 -4.45 -9.67 -2.48
CA LEU A 58 -3.05 -9.96 -2.27
C LEU A 58 -2.64 -9.63 -0.84
N GLY A 59 -1.71 -10.41 -0.33
CA GLY A 59 -1.10 -10.24 0.98
C GLY A 59 0.40 -10.50 0.92
N LEU A 60 1.01 -10.50 2.07
CA LEU A 60 2.45 -10.69 2.26
C LEU A 60 2.68 -11.87 3.18
N LEU A 61 3.38 -12.89 2.68
CA LEU A 61 3.80 -14.04 3.47
C LEU A 61 5.22 -13.81 3.98
N LYS A 62 5.37 -13.68 5.30
CA LYS A 62 6.66 -13.51 5.95
C LYS A 62 7.45 -14.82 6.00
N GLY A 63 8.75 -14.73 6.23
CA GLY A 63 9.63 -15.91 6.35
C GLY A 63 9.28 -16.84 7.50
N ASP A 64 8.58 -16.37 8.53
CA ASP A 64 8.06 -17.15 9.66
C ASP A 64 6.72 -17.85 9.38
N GLY A 65 6.21 -17.74 8.16
CA GLY A 65 4.91 -18.29 7.76
C GLY A 65 3.71 -17.41 8.08
N THR A 66 3.90 -16.25 8.69
CA THR A 66 2.80 -15.31 8.99
C THR A 66 2.26 -14.71 7.70
N LEU A 67 0.95 -14.88 7.47
CA LEU A 67 0.23 -14.21 6.40
C LEU A 67 -0.27 -12.84 6.89
N VAL A 68 0.20 -11.78 6.24
CA VAL A 68 -0.17 -10.39 6.52
C VAL A 68 -1.21 -9.94 5.51
N LEU A 69 -2.36 -9.49 5.99
CA LEU A 69 -3.41 -8.90 5.15
C LEU A 69 -3.00 -7.49 4.77
N ALA A 70 -2.73 -7.27 3.49
CA ALA A 70 -2.37 -5.95 2.98
C ALA A 70 -3.62 -5.19 2.52
N MET A 71 -3.74 -3.96 3.00
CA MET A 71 -4.79 -3.03 2.61
C MET A 71 -4.17 -1.72 2.11
N LYS A 72 -4.99 -0.88 1.49
CA LYS A 72 -4.54 0.40 0.97
C LYS A 72 -4.51 1.45 2.07
N ASN A 73 -3.49 2.30 2.01
CA ASN A 73 -3.43 3.51 2.80
C ASN A 73 -4.36 4.57 2.20
N ALA A 74 -5.18 5.24 3.00
CA ALA A 74 -5.97 6.43 2.66
C ALA A 74 -6.93 6.34 1.44
N ASP A 75 -6.92 5.25 0.68
CA ASP A 75 -7.86 5.03 -0.44
C ASP A 75 -8.58 3.69 -0.26
N PRO A 76 -9.73 3.68 0.46
CA PRO A 76 -10.43 2.45 0.84
C PRO A 76 -10.94 1.63 -0.35
N PHE A 77 -11.05 2.22 -1.53
CA PHE A 77 -11.59 1.55 -2.71
C PHE A 77 -10.53 0.92 -3.61
N ALA A 78 -9.28 1.36 -3.52
CA ALA A 78 -8.22 0.89 -4.42
C ALA A 78 -7.63 -0.46 -4.02
N GLY A 79 -7.60 -0.81 -2.73
CA GLY A 79 -6.96 -2.01 -2.21
C GLY A 79 -5.46 -2.10 -2.57
N ALA A 80 -4.73 -2.97 -1.91
CA ALA A 80 -3.29 -3.15 -2.17
C ALA A 80 -2.99 -3.96 -3.45
N ILE A 81 -4.00 -4.47 -4.15
CA ILE A 81 -3.85 -5.31 -5.34
C ILE A 81 -3.05 -4.59 -6.41
N ARG A 82 -3.38 -3.34 -6.71
CA ARG A 82 -2.75 -2.56 -7.76
C ARG A 82 -1.24 -2.39 -7.53
N ASP A 83 -0.85 -2.22 -6.29
CA ASP A 83 0.53 -1.98 -5.90
C ASP A 83 1.34 -3.27 -5.75
N LEU A 84 0.71 -4.39 -5.38
CA LEU A 84 1.37 -5.67 -5.15
C LEU A 84 1.40 -6.60 -6.37
N LEU A 85 0.43 -6.48 -7.30
CA LEU A 85 0.29 -7.40 -8.43
C LEU A 85 1.57 -7.54 -9.30
N PRO A 86 2.34 -6.48 -9.58
CA PRO A 86 3.59 -6.58 -10.33
C PRO A 86 4.66 -7.47 -9.66
N PHE A 87 4.48 -7.73 -8.37
CA PHE A 87 5.40 -8.51 -7.54
C PHE A 87 4.83 -9.89 -7.16
N CYS A 88 3.76 -10.36 -7.80
CA CYS A 88 3.18 -11.67 -7.55
C CYS A 88 4.26 -12.77 -7.47
N GLY A 89 4.30 -13.52 -6.38
CA GLY A 89 5.28 -14.60 -6.14
C GLY A 89 6.70 -14.15 -5.81
N LYS A 90 6.99 -12.84 -5.81
CA LYS A 90 8.32 -12.28 -5.52
C LYS A 90 8.40 -11.80 -4.06
N SER A 91 9.60 -11.86 -3.50
CA SER A 91 9.90 -11.20 -2.22
C SER A 91 10.10 -9.70 -2.45
N VAL A 92 9.58 -8.89 -1.53
CA VAL A 92 9.71 -7.44 -1.51
C VAL A 92 9.93 -6.98 -0.07
N THR A 93 10.55 -5.81 0.11
CA THR A 93 10.47 -5.09 1.37
C THR A 93 9.27 -4.13 1.30
N VAL A 94 8.48 -4.09 2.35
CA VAL A 94 7.33 -3.18 2.45
C VAL A 94 7.47 -2.25 3.63
N ASP A 95 6.83 -1.10 3.54
CA ASP A 95 6.78 -0.10 4.59
C ASP A 95 5.34 0.45 4.70
N GLY A 96 4.89 0.68 5.92
CA GLY A 96 3.53 1.13 6.19
C GLY A 96 3.15 1.00 7.66
N LEU A 97 1.87 0.85 7.92
CA LEU A 97 1.31 0.81 9.27
C LEU A 97 0.55 -0.49 9.51
N PHE A 98 0.82 -1.15 10.63
CA PHE A 98 -0.16 -2.08 11.18
C PHE A 98 -1.26 -1.30 11.88
N THR A 99 -2.49 -1.76 11.70
CA THR A 99 -3.65 -1.35 12.48
C THR A 99 -4.27 -2.59 13.10
N SER A 100 -4.79 -2.47 14.32
CA SER A 100 -5.40 -3.59 15.02
C SER A 100 -6.60 -3.17 15.84
N ASN A 101 -7.64 -4.02 15.86
CA ASN A 101 -8.80 -3.88 16.70
C ASN A 101 -9.36 -5.27 17.04
N GLU A 102 -9.67 -5.52 18.31
CA GLU A 102 -10.29 -6.77 18.78
C GLU A 102 -9.61 -8.05 18.25
N GLY A 103 -8.29 -8.06 18.20
CA GLY A 103 -7.49 -9.20 17.73
C GLY A 103 -7.36 -9.32 16.22
N GLN A 104 -8.04 -8.47 15.44
CA GLN A 104 -7.84 -8.38 14.00
C GLN A 104 -6.69 -7.43 13.70
N ARG A 105 -5.83 -7.80 12.74
CA ARG A 105 -4.68 -7.01 12.34
C ARG A 105 -4.56 -6.95 10.83
N ALA A 106 -4.34 -5.75 10.30
CA ALA A 106 -4.08 -5.54 8.88
C ALA A 106 -2.90 -4.57 8.70
N PHE A 107 -2.28 -4.63 7.54
CA PHE A 107 -1.14 -3.79 7.18
C PHE A 107 -1.56 -2.79 6.09
N ALA A 108 -1.55 -1.52 6.43
CA ALA A 108 -1.77 -0.43 5.50
C ALA A 108 -0.47 -0.14 4.73
N LEU A 109 -0.41 -0.66 3.50
CA LEU A 109 0.75 -0.56 2.64
C LEU A 109 0.96 0.88 2.16
N GLN A 110 2.12 1.46 2.43
CA GLN A 110 2.49 2.79 1.95
C GLN A 110 3.58 2.76 0.89
N ARG A 111 4.55 1.86 0.99
CA ARG A 111 5.64 1.73 0.02
C ARG A 111 6.04 0.27 -0.18
N VAL A 112 6.53 -0.02 -1.38
CA VAL A 112 7.09 -1.34 -1.76
C VAL A 112 8.47 -1.12 -2.35
N LYS A 113 9.41 -1.97 -1.99
CA LYS A 113 10.76 -1.99 -2.54
C LYS A 113 11.07 -3.39 -3.08
N PRO A 114 11.24 -3.57 -4.39
CA PRO A 114 11.72 -4.83 -4.95
C PRO A 114 13.19 -5.05 -4.63
N PRO A 115 13.71 -6.30 -4.66
CA PRO A 115 15.11 -6.58 -4.46
C PRO A 115 16.00 -5.80 -5.42
N GLY A 116 17.00 -5.07 -4.87
CA GLY A 116 17.90 -4.24 -5.66
C GLY A 116 17.30 -3.00 -6.32
N GLY A 117 16.02 -2.70 -6.07
CA GLY A 117 15.33 -1.53 -6.60
C GLY A 117 15.12 -0.42 -5.58
N ASP A 118 14.46 0.64 -6.01
CA ASP A 118 14.08 1.79 -5.18
C ASP A 118 12.71 1.60 -4.53
N TRP A 119 12.43 2.44 -3.52
CA TRP A 119 11.12 2.53 -2.92
C TRP A 119 10.08 3.09 -3.89
N ILE A 120 8.97 2.39 -4.03
CA ILE A 120 7.83 2.76 -4.86
C ILE A 120 6.65 3.07 -3.93
N ALA A 121 6.07 4.26 -4.04
CA ALA A 121 4.87 4.62 -3.30
C ALA A 121 3.69 3.72 -3.72
N ALA A 122 2.95 3.20 -2.75
CA ALA A 122 1.77 2.38 -2.98
C ALA A 122 0.55 3.27 -3.31
N ASN A 123 0.65 4.05 -4.36
CA ASN A 123 -0.39 4.93 -4.88
C ASN A 123 -0.66 4.68 -6.38
N GLY A 124 -0.51 3.43 -6.82
CA GLY A 124 -0.60 3.04 -8.23
C GLY A 124 -1.90 3.46 -8.90
N PHE A 125 -3.03 3.35 -8.19
CA PHE A 125 -4.32 3.81 -8.70
C PHE A 125 -4.32 5.32 -8.97
N ILE A 126 -3.89 6.12 -8.00
CA ILE A 126 -3.84 7.59 -8.12
C ILE A 126 -2.88 8.03 -9.24
N ARG A 127 -1.72 7.38 -9.36
CA ARG A 127 -0.80 7.67 -10.48
C ARG A 127 -1.43 7.40 -11.84
N ASP A 128 -2.15 6.28 -11.98
CA ASP A 128 -2.81 5.92 -13.24
C ASP A 128 -3.97 6.86 -13.55
N TRP A 129 -4.78 7.19 -12.54
CA TRP A 129 -5.87 8.15 -12.69
C TRP A 129 -5.35 9.54 -13.07
N ALA A 130 -4.34 10.05 -12.36
CA ALA A 130 -3.71 11.34 -12.68
C ALA A 130 -3.16 11.35 -14.12
N LYS A 131 -2.47 10.28 -14.52
CA LYS A 131 -1.97 10.14 -15.90
C LYS A 131 -3.09 10.17 -16.93
N ALA A 132 -4.20 9.47 -16.69
CA ALA A 132 -5.36 9.46 -17.57
C ALA A 132 -6.01 10.85 -17.71
N HIS A 133 -5.94 11.67 -16.65
CA HIS A 133 -6.45 13.04 -16.62
C HIS A 133 -5.39 14.11 -16.95
N LYS A 134 -4.18 13.71 -17.41
CA LYS A 134 -3.06 14.59 -17.73
C LYS A 134 -2.61 15.47 -16.55
N LEU A 135 -2.73 14.95 -15.35
CA LEU A 135 -2.32 15.57 -14.09
C LEU A 135 -1.02 14.95 -13.58
N LYS A 136 -0.35 15.64 -12.65
CA LYS A 136 0.72 15.07 -11.84
C LYS A 136 0.13 14.23 -10.71
N PRO A 137 0.82 13.17 -10.21
CA PRO A 137 0.31 12.33 -9.11
C PRO A 137 0.09 13.06 -7.78
N ASP A 138 0.73 14.22 -7.60
CA ASP A 138 0.65 15.09 -6.43
C ASP A 138 -0.24 16.32 -6.66
N ALA A 139 -1.00 16.37 -7.75
CA ALA A 139 -1.94 17.44 -8.01
C ALA A 139 -3.08 17.45 -6.97
N PRO A 140 -3.55 18.62 -6.49
CA PRO A 140 -4.62 18.70 -5.48
C PRO A 140 -5.86 17.87 -5.81
N GLN A 141 -6.22 17.77 -7.09
CA GLN A 141 -7.35 16.97 -7.55
C GLN A 141 -7.21 15.46 -7.33
N THR A 142 -6.01 14.98 -7.03
CA THR A 142 -5.78 13.55 -6.75
C THR A 142 -6.18 13.15 -5.33
N GLU A 143 -6.27 14.10 -4.40
CA GLU A 143 -6.69 13.86 -3.02
C GLU A 143 -8.17 13.47 -2.94
N ASP A 144 -9.00 14.12 -3.76
CA ASP A 144 -10.44 13.84 -3.87
C ASP A 144 -10.83 13.47 -5.31
N TRP A 145 -10.00 12.65 -5.96
CA TRP A 145 -10.10 12.23 -7.36
C TRP A 145 -11.52 11.85 -7.79
N TYR A 146 -12.30 11.22 -6.92
CA TYR A 146 -13.68 10.80 -7.19
C TYR A 146 -14.63 11.97 -7.45
N ARG A 147 -14.31 13.17 -6.96
CA ARG A 147 -15.08 14.41 -7.24
C ARG A 147 -14.74 14.98 -8.62
N HIS A 148 -13.58 14.63 -9.15
CA HIS A 148 -13.06 15.11 -10.44
C HIS A 148 -13.20 14.06 -11.55
N ASP A 149 -13.68 12.84 -11.22
CA ASP A 149 -13.85 11.77 -12.18
C ASP A 149 -15.23 11.83 -12.87
N GLY A 150 -15.21 11.94 -14.20
CA GLY A 150 -16.44 12.05 -15.00
C GLY A 150 -17.34 10.80 -14.92
N ALA A 151 -16.77 9.61 -14.77
CA ALA A 151 -17.54 8.38 -14.64
C ALA A 151 -18.24 8.31 -13.28
N VAL A 152 -17.58 8.76 -12.22
CA VAL A 152 -18.19 8.89 -10.89
C VAL A 152 -19.32 9.93 -10.92
N ALA A 153 -19.09 11.10 -11.54
CA ALA A 153 -20.11 12.15 -11.65
C ALA A 153 -21.38 11.65 -12.36
N VAL A 154 -21.24 10.90 -13.44
CA VAL A 154 -22.36 10.28 -14.16
C VAL A 154 -23.14 9.32 -13.25
N ARG A 155 -22.45 8.48 -12.48
CA ARG A 155 -23.11 7.54 -11.55
C ARG A 155 -23.82 8.25 -10.43
N VAL A 156 -23.19 9.24 -9.79
CA VAL A 156 -23.81 10.05 -8.73
C VAL A 156 -25.05 10.77 -9.23
N LYS A 157 -25.02 11.28 -10.47
CA LYS A 157 -26.19 11.92 -11.09
C LYS A 157 -27.35 10.93 -11.34
N ALA A 158 -27.03 9.70 -11.77
CA ALA A 158 -28.04 8.69 -12.09
C ALA A 158 -28.64 8.03 -10.84
N GLU A 159 -27.83 7.78 -9.84
CA GLU A 159 -28.17 6.92 -8.70
C GLU A 159 -28.28 7.68 -7.36
N GLY A 160 -27.97 8.98 -7.36
CA GLY A 160 -27.89 9.80 -6.14
C GLY A 160 -26.63 9.50 -5.31
N LYS A 161 -26.31 10.36 -4.35
CA LYS A 161 -25.10 10.25 -3.53
C LYS A 161 -25.02 8.96 -2.70
N LEU A 162 -26.15 8.40 -2.34
CA LEU A 162 -26.23 7.18 -1.54
C LEU A 162 -26.59 5.95 -2.38
N GLY A 163 -26.70 6.07 -3.70
CA GLY A 163 -27.12 4.98 -4.57
C GLY A 163 -28.59 4.56 -4.40
N LEU A 164 -29.41 5.44 -3.81
CA LEU A 164 -30.82 5.17 -3.51
C LEU A 164 -31.78 5.77 -4.57
N GLY A 165 -31.24 6.30 -5.64
CA GLY A 165 -31.96 6.99 -6.68
C GLY A 165 -31.92 8.51 -6.57
N PRO A 166 -32.29 9.24 -7.65
CA PRO A 166 -32.27 10.69 -7.67
C PRO A 166 -33.27 11.26 -6.63
N GLY A 167 -32.79 12.18 -5.80
CA GLY A 167 -33.66 12.91 -4.85
C GLY A 167 -33.78 12.28 -3.46
N GLN A 168 -32.96 11.30 -3.13
CA GLN A 168 -32.84 10.73 -1.79
C GLN A 168 -31.54 11.12 -1.10
#